data_b02c8bd5d93a138cdc0698df49b5cc99
#
_entry.id   b02c8bd5d93a138cdc0698df49b5cc99
#
_cell.length_a   1.000
_cell.length_b   1.000
_cell.length_c   1.000
_cell.angle_alpha   90.00
_cell.angle_beta   90.00
_cell.angle_gamma   90.00
#
_symmetry.space_group_name_H-M   'P 1'
#
loop_
_entity.id
_entity.type
_entity.pdbx_description
1 polymer ?
#
loop_
_entity_poly.entity_id
_entity_poly.type
_entity_poly.pdbx_seq_one_letter_code
_entity_poly.pdbx_strand_id
1 'polypeptide(L)'
;GMGSAVAEEPKVLAEITSWAKEFSNVPVFVKLSPNVMDIRDPGLAAVSGGCDGISLINTIKSIIGVDLDTLVPKPSVGKESTNGGYCGPAIKPIALHMLAVLGRDPKINVPISGIGGISTWQDAAEFIALGATTIQVCTAVMHYGYRIVDDMIDGLNNYLDNKGMQSANELIGKAIPGFVEWGELDLNYDIIAKIDEDKCIGCGLCYVACLDGAHQCIHTRKGPCNAWHGDPDHGFGPRTEVMPPVWHDGVEPAMNHVPFVDEKECIG
;
A
#
# COMPACT_ATOMS: atom_id res chain seq x y z
N GLY A 1 12.51 -21.95 -9.33
CA GLY A 1 12.14 -23.24 -9.89
C GLY A 1 11.57 -23.10 -11.31
N MET A 2 11.25 -24.22 -11.97
CA MET A 2 10.74 -24.22 -13.36
C MET A 2 9.51 -23.31 -13.58
N GLY A 3 8.58 -23.25 -12.61
CA GLY A 3 7.43 -22.38 -12.73
C GLY A 3 7.74 -20.87 -12.83
N SER A 4 8.86 -20.42 -12.26
CA SER A 4 9.31 -19.03 -12.43
C SER A 4 9.82 -18.78 -13.85
N ALA A 5 10.55 -19.71 -14.42
CA ALA A 5 11.05 -19.58 -15.80
C ALA A 5 9.91 -19.57 -16.83
N VAL A 6 8.90 -20.42 -16.64
CA VAL A 6 7.70 -20.42 -17.50
C VAL A 6 6.94 -19.09 -17.42
N ALA A 7 6.83 -18.52 -16.22
CA ALA A 7 6.10 -17.27 -16.02
C ALA A 7 6.81 -16.04 -16.64
N GLU A 8 8.10 -16.15 -16.95
CA GLU A 8 8.92 -15.09 -17.55
C GLU A 8 8.89 -15.15 -19.10
N GLU A 9 8.34 -16.24 -19.70
CA GLU A 9 8.28 -16.45 -21.14
C GLU A 9 6.82 -16.52 -21.65
N PRO A 10 6.25 -15.42 -22.13
CA PRO A 10 4.83 -15.34 -22.49
C PRO A 10 4.36 -16.41 -23.49
N LYS A 11 5.18 -16.77 -24.48
CA LYS A 11 4.81 -17.81 -25.46
C LYS A 11 4.66 -19.18 -24.82
N VAL A 12 5.62 -19.55 -23.97
CA VAL A 12 5.60 -20.83 -23.24
C VAL A 12 4.43 -20.86 -22.24
N LEU A 13 4.14 -19.72 -21.60
CA LEU A 13 3.01 -19.60 -20.69
C LEU A 13 1.67 -19.83 -21.41
N ALA A 14 1.48 -19.22 -22.58
CA ALA A 14 0.27 -19.40 -23.39
C ALA A 14 0.09 -20.86 -23.82
N GLU A 15 1.17 -21.51 -24.28
CA GLU A 15 1.14 -22.91 -24.72
C GLU A 15 0.82 -23.87 -23.57
N ILE A 16 1.46 -23.72 -22.40
CA ILE A 16 1.17 -24.53 -21.21
C ILE A 16 -0.26 -24.29 -20.72
N THR A 17 -0.72 -23.04 -20.77
CA THR A 17 -2.11 -22.71 -20.40
C THR A 17 -3.10 -23.41 -21.31
N SER A 18 -2.85 -23.38 -22.64
CA SER A 18 -3.68 -24.08 -23.64
C SER A 18 -3.73 -25.59 -23.40
N TRP A 19 -2.58 -26.22 -23.12
CA TRP A 19 -2.55 -27.65 -22.79
C TRP A 19 -3.32 -27.95 -21.51
N ALA A 20 -3.15 -27.14 -20.45
CA ALA A 20 -3.90 -27.30 -19.22
C ALA A 20 -5.41 -27.20 -19.46
N LYS A 21 -5.86 -26.28 -20.29
CA LYS A 21 -7.26 -26.14 -20.67
C LYS A 21 -7.81 -27.32 -21.47
N GLU A 22 -7.03 -27.85 -22.40
CA GLU A 22 -7.43 -29.00 -23.23
C GLU A 22 -7.78 -30.23 -22.37
N PHE A 23 -7.03 -30.45 -21.30
CA PHE A 23 -7.19 -31.63 -20.43
C PHE A 23 -7.98 -31.36 -19.13
N SER A 24 -8.43 -30.11 -18.91
CA SER A 24 -9.14 -29.73 -17.68
C SER A 24 -10.66 -29.69 -17.89
N ASN A 25 -11.40 -30.32 -16.98
CA ASN A 25 -12.85 -30.23 -16.90
C ASN A 25 -13.32 -29.19 -15.85
N VAL A 26 -12.39 -28.46 -15.24
CA VAL A 26 -12.65 -27.41 -14.24
C VAL A 26 -11.97 -26.12 -14.65
N PRO A 27 -12.38 -24.97 -14.09
CA PRO A 27 -11.74 -23.70 -14.38
C PRO A 27 -10.23 -23.72 -14.11
N VAL A 28 -9.45 -23.17 -15.04
CA VAL A 28 -7.98 -23.04 -14.96
C VAL A 28 -7.61 -21.62 -14.67
N PHE A 29 -6.99 -21.39 -13.51
CA PHE A 29 -6.44 -20.11 -13.11
C PHE A 29 -4.92 -20.10 -13.30
N VAL A 30 -4.41 -19.07 -13.97
CA VAL A 30 -2.98 -18.87 -14.17
C VAL A 30 -2.44 -17.91 -13.10
N LYS A 31 -1.49 -18.37 -12.29
CA LYS A 31 -0.86 -17.53 -11.27
C LYS A 31 0.39 -16.86 -11.81
N LEU A 32 0.34 -15.54 -11.93
CA LEU A 32 1.39 -14.73 -12.52
C LEU A 32 2.53 -14.43 -11.52
N SER A 33 3.75 -14.38 -12.05
CA SER A 33 4.95 -13.98 -11.32
C SER A 33 5.12 -12.45 -11.37
N PRO A 34 5.48 -11.80 -10.24
CA PRO A 34 5.83 -10.38 -10.24
C PRO A 34 7.25 -10.10 -10.76
N ASN A 35 8.03 -11.14 -11.07
CA ASN A 35 9.44 -11.01 -11.46
C ASN A 35 9.56 -10.78 -12.97
N VAL A 36 8.79 -9.85 -13.50
CA VAL A 36 8.73 -9.46 -14.91
C VAL A 36 8.76 -7.93 -15.02
N MET A 37 9.14 -7.42 -16.18
CA MET A 37 9.18 -5.96 -16.42
C MET A 37 7.77 -5.38 -16.58
N ASP A 38 6.89 -6.08 -17.28
CA ASP A 38 5.51 -5.69 -17.51
C ASP A 38 4.59 -6.89 -17.25
N ILE A 39 3.70 -6.76 -16.29
CA ILE A 39 2.77 -7.83 -15.93
C ILE A 39 1.70 -8.07 -17.00
N ARG A 40 1.51 -7.13 -17.94
CA ARG A 40 0.58 -7.30 -19.06
C ARG A 40 1.01 -8.41 -20.00
N ASP A 41 2.31 -8.58 -20.23
CA ASP A 41 2.82 -9.60 -21.14
C ASP A 41 2.39 -11.02 -20.72
N PRO A 42 2.68 -11.49 -19.50
CA PRO A 42 2.19 -12.79 -19.05
C PRO A 42 0.67 -12.81 -18.83
N GLY A 43 0.04 -11.69 -18.49
CA GLY A 43 -1.41 -11.59 -18.37
C GLY A 43 -2.12 -11.88 -19.70
N LEU A 44 -1.70 -11.21 -20.77
CA LEU A 44 -2.22 -11.42 -22.13
C LEU A 44 -1.91 -12.82 -22.67
N ALA A 45 -0.75 -13.35 -22.33
CA ALA A 45 -0.37 -14.71 -22.68
C ALA A 45 -1.30 -15.74 -22.02
N ALA A 46 -1.63 -15.57 -20.74
CA ALA A 46 -2.55 -16.43 -20.03
C ALA A 46 -3.96 -16.39 -20.68
N VAL A 47 -4.46 -15.20 -21.00
CA VAL A 47 -5.75 -15.03 -21.71
C VAL A 47 -5.71 -15.69 -23.09
N SER A 48 -4.64 -15.50 -23.87
CA SER A 48 -4.51 -16.11 -25.19
C SER A 48 -4.43 -17.65 -25.12
N GLY A 49 -3.90 -18.20 -24.03
CA GLY A 49 -3.91 -19.64 -23.77
C GLY A 49 -5.26 -20.18 -23.29
N GLY A 50 -6.28 -19.32 -23.11
CA GLY A 50 -7.64 -19.70 -22.78
C GLY A 50 -7.89 -19.94 -21.28
N CYS A 51 -7.14 -19.29 -20.38
CA CYS A 51 -7.41 -19.39 -18.94
C CYS A 51 -8.81 -18.88 -18.58
N ASP A 52 -9.38 -19.42 -17.50
CA ASP A 52 -10.68 -18.97 -16.97
C ASP A 52 -10.52 -17.84 -15.95
N GLY A 53 -9.31 -17.59 -15.50
CA GLY A 53 -9.00 -16.52 -14.58
C GLY A 53 -7.50 -16.36 -14.36
N ILE A 54 -7.13 -15.24 -13.76
CA ILE A 54 -5.76 -14.90 -13.41
C ILE A 54 -5.65 -14.76 -11.88
N SER A 55 -4.58 -15.29 -11.31
CA SER A 55 -4.22 -15.03 -9.91
C SER A 55 -2.90 -14.25 -9.89
N LEU A 56 -2.83 -13.17 -9.14
CA LEU A 56 -1.59 -12.39 -8.97
C LEU A 56 -1.53 -11.73 -7.58
N ILE A 57 -0.36 -11.73 -7.01
CA ILE A 57 0.97 -12.08 -7.52
C ILE A 57 1.56 -13.30 -6.81
N ASN A 58 2.51 -13.98 -7.44
CA ASN A 58 3.39 -14.91 -6.76
C ASN A 58 4.43 -14.13 -5.93
N THR A 59 5.34 -14.82 -5.26
CA THR A 59 6.38 -14.21 -4.43
C THR A 59 7.45 -13.48 -5.25
N ILE A 60 8.06 -12.46 -4.66
CA ILE A 60 9.15 -11.68 -5.27
C ILE A 60 10.48 -12.35 -4.96
N LYS A 61 11.35 -12.51 -5.95
CA LYS A 61 12.71 -13.02 -5.76
C LYS A 61 13.50 -12.07 -4.87
N SER A 62 14.07 -12.56 -3.77
CA SER A 62 14.82 -11.74 -2.82
C SER A 62 15.80 -12.55 -1.99
N ILE A 63 16.71 -11.87 -1.34
CA ILE A 63 17.45 -12.34 -0.17
C ILE A 63 17.08 -11.44 1.02
N ILE A 64 17.05 -12.01 2.24
CA ILE A 64 16.63 -11.26 3.44
C ILE A 64 17.79 -10.41 3.98
N GLY A 65 19.02 -10.86 3.79
CA GLY A 65 20.21 -10.19 4.28
C GLY A 65 21.44 -11.10 4.21
N VAL A 66 22.51 -10.67 4.83
CA VAL A 66 23.77 -11.44 4.95
C VAL A 66 24.11 -11.54 6.43
N ASP A 67 24.46 -12.73 6.86
CA ASP A 67 25.07 -12.94 8.18
C ASP A 67 26.49 -12.40 8.14
N LEU A 68 26.77 -11.34 8.88
CA LEU A 68 28.05 -10.62 8.80
C LEU A 68 29.21 -11.37 9.49
N ASP A 69 28.93 -12.32 10.36
CA ASP A 69 29.97 -13.12 11.00
C ASP A 69 30.45 -14.25 10.10
N THR A 70 29.53 -14.87 9.38
CA THR A 70 29.82 -16.00 8.48
C THR A 70 29.92 -15.61 7.02
N LEU A 71 29.50 -14.40 6.65
CA LEU A 71 29.38 -13.86 5.29
C LEU A 71 28.49 -14.72 4.38
N VAL A 72 27.51 -15.41 4.96
CA VAL A 72 26.55 -16.25 4.24
C VAL A 72 25.24 -15.49 4.04
N PRO A 73 24.76 -15.34 2.78
CA PRO A 73 23.45 -14.74 2.53
C PRO A 73 22.30 -15.58 3.11
N LYS A 74 21.18 -14.96 3.48
CA LYS A 74 19.98 -15.60 4.02
C LYS A 74 18.78 -15.45 3.04
N PRO A 75 17.92 -16.48 2.94
CA PRO A 75 17.95 -17.79 3.64
C PRO A 75 19.07 -18.68 3.11
N SER A 76 19.60 -19.55 3.98
CA SER A 76 20.71 -20.43 3.64
C SER A 76 20.44 -21.91 3.99
N VAL A 77 21.10 -22.79 3.26
CA VAL A 77 21.19 -24.21 3.57
C VAL A 77 22.69 -24.55 3.73
N GLY A 78 23.10 -24.82 4.95
CA GLY A 78 24.53 -24.92 5.26
C GLY A 78 25.27 -23.60 5.03
N LYS A 79 26.26 -23.59 4.12
CA LYS A 79 27.08 -22.43 3.76
C LYS A 79 26.64 -21.76 2.44
N GLU A 80 25.62 -22.31 1.78
CA GLU A 80 25.15 -21.85 0.49
C GLU A 80 23.77 -21.21 0.59
N SER A 81 23.49 -20.28 -0.29
CA SER A 81 22.23 -19.54 -0.36
C SER A 81 21.77 -19.38 -1.79
N THR A 82 20.49 -19.16 -1.96
CA THR A 82 19.86 -18.74 -3.21
C THR A 82 18.74 -17.74 -2.90
N ASN A 83 18.12 -17.18 -3.95
CA ASN A 83 16.96 -16.33 -3.74
C ASN A 83 15.80 -17.12 -3.15
N GLY A 84 15.13 -16.51 -2.14
CA GLY A 84 13.85 -16.92 -1.61
C GLY A 84 12.69 -16.15 -2.24
N GLY A 85 11.47 -16.56 -1.87
CA GLY A 85 10.26 -15.85 -2.23
C GLY A 85 9.84 -14.88 -1.14
N TYR A 86 9.96 -13.58 -1.38
CA TYR A 86 9.50 -12.56 -0.45
C TYR A 86 7.99 -12.38 -0.53
N CYS A 87 7.32 -12.35 0.63
CA CYS A 87 5.87 -12.25 0.76
C CYS A 87 5.48 -11.50 2.05
N GLY A 88 4.19 -11.40 2.32
CA GLY A 88 3.67 -10.68 3.48
C GLY A 88 3.36 -9.19 3.20
N PRO A 89 3.05 -8.39 4.23
CA PRO A 89 2.54 -7.02 4.03
C PRO A 89 3.42 -6.10 3.18
N ALA A 90 4.73 -6.30 3.21
CA ALA A 90 5.69 -5.48 2.46
C ALA A 90 5.52 -5.54 0.94
N ILE A 91 4.95 -6.61 0.40
CA ILE A 91 4.74 -6.73 -1.06
C ILE A 91 3.38 -6.17 -1.52
N LYS A 92 2.50 -5.74 -0.62
CA LYS A 92 1.16 -5.23 -0.95
C LYS A 92 1.20 -4.10 -1.99
N PRO A 93 2.03 -3.05 -1.87
CA PRO A 93 2.07 -1.98 -2.86
C PRO A 93 2.40 -2.47 -4.28
N ILE A 94 3.28 -3.45 -4.40
CA ILE A 94 3.67 -4.04 -5.68
C ILE A 94 2.50 -4.86 -6.26
N ALA A 95 1.82 -5.63 -5.42
CA ALA A 95 0.66 -6.43 -5.83
C ALA A 95 -0.50 -5.54 -6.28
N LEU A 96 -0.79 -4.45 -5.56
CA LEU A 96 -1.81 -3.46 -5.94
C LEU A 96 -1.48 -2.80 -7.28
N HIS A 97 -0.22 -2.40 -7.51
CA HIS A 97 0.21 -1.83 -8.79
C HIS A 97 -0.03 -2.81 -9.94
N MET A 98 0.45 -4.04 -9.82
CA MET A 98 0.28 -5.04 -10.87
C MET A 98 -1.17 -5.40 -11.13
N LEU A 99 -1.99 -5.46 -10.07
CA LEU A 99 -3.42 -5.66 -10.20
C LEU A 99 -4.09 -4.51 -10.95
N ALA A 100 -3.77 -3.26 -10.60
CA ALA A 100 -4.32 -2.07 -11.25
C ALA A 100 -3.95 -2.02 -12.75
N VAL A 101 -2.72 -2.39 -13.10
CA VAL A 101 -2.26 -2.47 -14.50
C VAL A 101 -3.09 -3.47 -15.30
N LEU A 102 -3.34 -4.67 -14.76
CA LEU A 102 -4.16 -5.68 -15.44
C LEU A 102 -5.65 -5.31 -15.42
N GLY A 103 -6.15 -4.82 -14.28
CA GLY A 103 -7.56 -4.43 -14.13
C GLY A 103 -7.98 -3.29 -15.07
N ARG A 104 -7.03 -2.46 -15.50
CA ARG A 104 -7.25 -1.38 -16.47
C ARG A 104 -7.18 -1.84 -17.93
N ASP A 105 -6.52 -2.97 -18.21
CA ASP A 105 -6.36 -3.44 -19.59
C ASP A 105 -7.65 -4.13 -20.08
N PRO A 106 -8.34 -3.56 -21.09
CA PRO A 106 -9.60 -4.13 -21.60
C PRO A 106 -9.43 -5.49 -22.29
N LYS A 107 -8.20 -5.90 -22.58
CA LYS A 107 -7.91 -7.22 -23.14
C LYS A 107 -7.85 -8.31 -22.06
N ILE A 108 -7.76 -7.93 -20.80
CA ILE A 108 -7.85 -8.84 -19.67
C ILE A 108 -9.33 -8.97 -19.28
N ASN A 109 -10.02 -9.86 -19.95
CA ASN A 109 -11.47 -10.06 -19.85
C ASN A 109 -11.88 -11.27 -19.00
N VAL A 110 -10.98 -11.74 -18.16
CA VAL A 110 -11.19 -12.85 -17.23
C VAL A 110 -11.13 -12.35 -15.78
N PRO A 111 -11.80 -13.03 -14.84
CA PRO A 111 -11.73 -12.65 -13.42
C PRO A 111 -10.31 -12.69 -12.88
N ILE A 112 -10.00 -11.75 -11.98
CA ILE A 112 -8.70 -11.66 -11.34
C ILE A 112 -8.85 -12.00 -9.85
N SER A 113 -8.04 -12.92 -9.38
CA SER A 113 -7.92 -13.28 -7.97
C SER A 113 -6.69 -12.61 -7.36
N GLY A 114 -6.91 -11.63 -6.46
CA GLY A 114 -5.84 -10.83 -5.86
C GLY A 114 -5.18 -11.55 -4.67
N ILE A 115 -3.85 -11.59 -4.66
CA ILE A 115 -3.04 -12.08 -3.55
C ILE A 115 -1.74 -11.28 -3.45
N GLY A 116 -1.33 -10.93 -2.24
CA GLY A 116 -0.04 -10.28 -1.98
C GLY A 116 -0.11 -9.28 -0.84
N GLY A 117 0.23 -9.73 0.35
CA GLY A 117 0.32 -8.88 1.54
C GLY A 117 -1.01 -8.49 2.19
N ILE A 118 -2.10 -9.13 1.81
CA ILE A 118 -3.42 -8.91 2.40
C ILE A 118 -3.44 -9.46 3.82
N SER A 119 -3.72 -8.60 4.79
CA SER A 119 -3.74 -8.93 6.23
C SER A 119 -4.90 -8.30 7.00
N THR A 120 -5.63 -7.37 6.38
CA THR A 120 -6.78 -6.70 6.97
C THR A 120 -7.94 -6.62 5.96
N TRP A 121 -9.14 -6.28 6.43
CA TRP A 121 -10.28 -6.03 5.55
C TRP A 121 -10.05 -4.84 4.62
N GLN A 122 -9.30 -3.82 5.07
CA GLN A 122 -8.92 -2.67 4.25
C GLN A 122 -8.09 -3.12 3.06
N ASP A 123 -7.08 -3.98 3.31
CA ASP A 123 -6.27 -4.53 2.23
C ASP A 123 -7.15 -5.27 1.21
N ALA A 124 -8.09 -6.11 1.68
CA ALA A 124 -9.01 -6.83 0.82
C ALA A 124 -9.90 -5.87 -0.01
N ALA A 125 -10.42 -4.79 0.61
CA ALA A 125 -11.22 -3.77 -0.07
C ALA A 125 -10.42 -3.03 -1.14
N GLU A 126 -9.15 -2.70 -0.88
CA GLU A 126 -8.25 -2.06 -1.86
C GLU A 126 -8.04 -2.95 -3.10
N PHE A 127 -7.80 -4.25 -2.91
CA PHE A 127 -7.67 -5.17 -4.03
C PHE A 127 -8.96 -5.27 -4.84
N ILE A 128 -10.13 -5.38 -4.18
CA ILE A 128 -11.42 -5.41 -4.87
C ILE A 128 -11.65 -4.11 -5.65
N ALA A 129 -11.39 -2.96 -5.03
CA ALA A 129 -11.54 -1.66 -5.68
C ALA A 129 -10.63 -1.49 -6.91
N LEU A 130 -9.49 -2.18 -6.96
CA LEU A 130 -8.59 -2.22 -8.11
C LEU A 130 -8.86 -3.38 -9.09
N GLY A 131 -10.02 -4.05 -8.99
CA GLY A 131 -10.49 -4.99 -10.00
C GLY A 131 -10.38 -6.47 -9.63
N ALA A 132 -9.90 -6.83 -8.44
CA ALA A 132 -9.97 -8.22 -8.00
C ALA A 132 -11.41 -8.66 -7.76
N THR A 133 -11.78 -9.81 -8.32
CA THR A 133 -13.11 -10.44 -8.12
C THR A 133 -13.12 -11.39 -6.94
N THR A 134 -11.95 -11.91 -6.57
CA THR A 134 -11.73 -12.76 -5.39
C THR A 134 -10.41 -12.40 -4.72
N ILE A 135 -10.31 -12.74 -3.43
CA ILE A 135 -9.13 -12.45 -2.61
C ILE A 135 -8.53 -13.75 -2.09
N GLN A 136 -7.21 -13.82 -2.06
CA GLN A 136 -6.48 -14.93 -1.45
C GLN A 136 -5.58 -14.40 -0.33
N VAL A 137 -5.58 -15.08 0.79
CA VAL A 137 -4.78 -14.76 1.98
C VAL A 137 -3.88 -15.94 2.31
N CYS A 138 -2.59 -15.69 2.46
CA CYS A 138 -1.61 -16.74 2.80
C CYS A 138 -0.84 -16.41 4.08
N THR A 139 0.12 -15.47 4.01
CA THR A 139 1.03 -15.16 5.13
C THR A 139 0.27 -14.71 6.38
N ALA A 140 -0.79 -13.93 6.24
CA ALA A 140 -1.59 -13.48 7.38
C ALA A 140 -2.29 -14.64 8.09
N VAL A 141 -2.75 -15.66 7.36
CA VAL A 141 -3.30 -16.88 7.97
C VAL A 141 -2.22 -17.65 8.76
N MET A 142 -0.98 -17.65 8.26
CA MET A 142 0.14 -18.29 8.99
C MET A 142 0.46 -17.53 10.30
N HIS A 143 0.28 -16.21 10.33
CA HIS A 143 0.58 -15.39 11.51
C HIS A 143 -0.58 -15.36 12.52
N TYR A 144 -1.83 -15.30 12.04
CA TYR A 144 -3.01 -14.99 12.87
C TYR A 144 -4.04 -16.13 12.90
N GLY A 145 -3.81 -17.21 12.14
CA GLY A 145 -4.76 -18.30 12.00
C GLY A 145 -5.95 -17.99 11.08
N TYR A 146 -6.81 -18.99 10.88
CA TYR A 146 -7.96 -18.87 9.94
C TYR A 146 -9.01 -17.85 10.37
N ARG A 147 -9.09 -17.51 11.65
CA ARG A 147 -10.03 -16.52 12.18
C ARG A 147 -9.91 -15.14 11.51
N ILE A 148 -8.73 -14.82 10.98
CA ILE A 148 -8.53 -13.58 10.26
C ILE A 148 -9.49 -13.41 9.07
N VAL A 149 -9.97 -14.51 8.49
CA VAL A 149 -10.94 -14.49 7.38
C VAL A 149 -12.29 -13.96 7.86
N ASP A 150 -12.74 -14.39 9.04
CA ASP A 150 -13.97 -13.89 9.65
C ASP A 150 -13.86 -12.41 9.97
N ASP A 151 -12.76 -11.98 10.57
CA ASP A 151 -12.48 -10.57 10.87
C ASP A 151 -12.46 -9.69 9.58
N MET A 152 -11.93 -10.24 8.47
CA MET A 152 -11.95 -9.55 7.18
C MET A 152 -13.35 -9.44 6.61
N ILE A 153 -14.16 -10.50 6.70
CA ILE A 153 -15.54 -10.51 6.21
C ILE A 153 -16.38 -9.49 6.99
N ASP A 154 -16.28 -9.49 8.32
CA ASP A 154 -17.01 -8.57 9.18
C ASP A 154 -16.62 -7.10 8.91
N GLY A 155 -15.33 -6.84 8.80
CA GLY A 155 -14.83 -5.50 8.48
C GLY A 155 -15.27 -5.01 7.10
N LEU A 156 -15.23 -5.89 6.09
CA LEU A 156 -15.67 -5.57 4.73
C LEU A 156 -17.18 -5.33 4.68
N ASN A 157 -18.00 -6.13 5.36
CA ASN A 157 -19.44 -5.91 5.44
C ASN A 157 -19.76 -4.55 6.06
N ASN A 158 -19.16 -4.22 7.20
CA ASN A 158 -19.33 -2.91 7.84
C ASN A 158 -18.94 -1.75 6.92
N TYR A 159 -17.87 -1.91 6.13
CA TYR A 159 -17.45 -0.90 5.16
C TYR A 159 -18.48 -0.74 4.03
N LEU A 160 -18.98 -1.83 3.46
CA LEU A 160 -19.98 -1.81 2.40
C LEU A 160 -21.29 -1.16 2.89
N ASP A 161 -21.75 -1.51 4.09
CA ASP A 161 -22.94 -0.90 4.72
C ASP A 161 -22.77 0.61 4.88
N ASN A 162 -21.61 1.07 5.38
CA ASN A 162 -21.31 2.50 5.53
C ASN A 162 -21.24 3.24 4.17
N LYS A 163 -20.93 2.54 3.08
CA LYS A 163 -20.94 3.08 1.71
C LYS A 163 -22.28 2.93 1.00
N GLY A 164 -23.26 2.26 1.61
CA GLY A 164 -24.56 1.97 1.00
C GLY A 164 -24.49 0.96 -0.13
N MET A 165 -23.44 0.13 -0.18
CA MET A 165 -23.26 -0.93 -1.18
C MET A 165 -23.93 -2.22 -0.72
N GLN A 166 -24.65 -2.87 -1.63
CA GLN A 166 -25.39 -4.12 -1.34
C GLN A 166 -24.52 -5.37 -1.46
N SER A 167 -23.38 -5.27 -2.14
CA SER A 167 -22.45 -6.39 -2.30
C SER A 167 -21.04 -5.93 -2.64
N ALA A 168 -20.04 -6.79 -2.40
CA ALA A 168 -18.65 -6.55 -2.77
C ALA A 168 -18.48 -6.39 -4.32
N ASN A 169 -19.41 -6.92 -5.11
CA ASN A 169 -19.39 -6.75 -6.57
C ASN A 169 -19.50 -5.28 -6.99
N GLU A 170 -20.19 -4.46 -6.21
CA GLU A 170 -20.31 -3.03 -6.49
C GLU A 170 -19.01 -2.28 -6.26
N LEU A 171 -18.08 -2.83 -5.47
CA LEU A 171 -16.78 -2.25 -5.21
C LEU A 171 -15.76 -2.58 -6.32
N ILE A 172 -15.97 -3.69 -7.07
CA ILE A 172 -15.00 -4.17 -8.06
C ILE A 172 -14.67 -3.07 -9.06
N GLY A 173 -13.39 -2.72 -9.13
CA GLY A 173 -12.83 -1.77 -10.10
C GLY A 173 -13.19 -0.29 -9.87
N LYS A 174 -13.83 0.07 -8.77
CA LYS A 174 -14.24 1.47 -8.49
C LYS A 174 -13.06 2.45 -8.41
N ALA A 175 -11.86 1.97 -8.08
CA ALA A 175 -10.66 2.80 -8.02
C ALA A 175 -9.89 2.87 -9.35
N ILE A 176 -10.19 1.99 -10.32
CA ILE A 176 -9.49 1.93 -11.61
C ILE A 176 -9.51 3.27 -12.38
N PRO A 177 -10.64 4.02 -12.46
CA PRO A 177 -10.65 5.29 -13.17
C PRO A 177 -9.70 6.35 -12.61
N GLY A 178 -9.33 6.24 -11.34
CA GLY A 178 -8.35 7.13 -10.71
C GLY A 178 -6.89 6.71 -10.92
N PHE A 179 -6.63 5.56 -11.52
CA PHE A 179 -5.28 5.09 -11.85
C PHE A 179 -4.97 5.37 -13.31
N VAL A 180 -4.25 6.45 -13.55
CA VAL A 180 -3.93 6.98 -14.89
C VAL A 180 -2.43 6.88 -15.18
N GLU A 181 -2.03 7.16 -16.42
CA GLU A 181 -0.61 7.29 -16.77
C GLU A 181 -0.02 8.61 -16.23
N TRP A 182 1.27 8.62 -15.98
CA TRP A 182 1.96 9.80 -15.43
C TRP A 182 1.69 11.08 -16.24
N GLY A 183 1.65 10.98 -17.56
CA GLY A 183 1.40 12.11 -18.44
C GLY A 183 -0.03 12.64 -18.45
N GLU A 184 -0.97 11.93 -17.83
CA GLU A 184 -2.37 12.32 -17.69
C GLU A 184 -2.64 13.04 -16.37
N LEU A 185 -1.65 13.08 -15.46
CA LEU A 185 -1.77 13.80 -14.19
C LEU A 185 -1.70 15.30 -14.43
N ASP A 186 -2.64 16.04 -13.85
CA ASP A 186 -2.53 17.49 -13.74
C ASP A 186 -1.58 17.82 -12.59
N LEU A 187 -0.36 18.22 -12.93
CA LEU A 187 0.67 18.63 -11.98
C LEU A 187 0.77 20.16 -11.83
N ASN A 188 -0.19 20.91 -12.38
CA ASN A 188 -0.24 22.36 -12.31
C ASN A 188 -0.94 22.85 -11.03
N TYR A 189 -0.61 22.26 -9.90
CA TYR A 189 -1.10 22.71 -8.60
C TYR A 189 0.04 22.70 -7.57
N ASP A 190 -0.01 23.66 -6.66
CA ASP A 190 0.89 23.71 -5.52
C ASP A 190 0.20 23.10 -4.31
N ILE A 191 0.83 22.12 -3.68
CA ILE A 191 0.39 21.58 -2.39
C ILE A 191 1.09 22.38 -1.30
N ILE A 192 0.30 23.17 -0.56
CA ILE A 192 0.80 23.98 0.54
C ILE A 192 0.22 23.44 1.85
N ALA A 193 1.09 23.20 2.83
CA ALA A 193 0.64 22.86 4.18
C ALA A 193 -0.18 24.00 4.76
N LYS A 194 -1.34 23.71 5.35
CA LYS A 194 -2.19 24.70 6.00
C LYS A 194 -2.39 24.36 7.46
N ILE A 195 -2.05 25.28 8.33
CA ILE A 195 -2.29 25.19 9.77
C ILE A 195 -3.63 25.83 10.07
N ASP A 196 -4.55 25.08 10.66
CA ASP A 196 -5.82 25.61 11.18
C ASP A 196 -5.53 26.36 12.49
N GLU A 197 -5.49 27.68 12.42
CA GLU A 197 -5.14 28.52 13.58
C GLU A 197 -6.15 28.39 14.72
N ASP A 198 -7.43 28.10 14.41
CA ASP A 198 -8.49 27.96 15.43
C ASP A 198 -8.34 26.66 16.23
N LYS A 199 -7.75 25.62 15.60
CA LYS A 199 -7.47 24.32 16.24
C LYS A 199 -6.04 24.19 16.72
N CYS A 200 -5.18 25.14 16.38
CA CYS A 200 -3.76 25.08 16.73
C CYS A 200 -3.56 25.28 18.24
N ILE A 201 -3.02 24.27 18.90
CA ILE A 201 -2.70 24.31 20.34
C ILE A 201 -1.28 24.82 20.64
N GLY A 202 -0.53 25.27 19.64
CA GLY A 202 0.82 25.80 19.81
C GLY A 202 1.87 24.77 20.24
N CYS A 203 1.64 23.46 20.04
CA CYS A 203 2.55 22.41 20.51
C CYS A 203 3.89 22.34 19.74
N GLY A 204 4.03 23.04 18.61
CA GLY A 204 5.25 23.10 17.80
C GLY A 204 5.60 21.81 17.03
N LEU A 205 4.80 20.74 17.13
CA LEU A 205 5.12 19.46 16.47
C LEU A 205 5.20 19.58 14.94
N CYS A 206 4.37 20.44 14.34
CA CYS A 206 4.43 20.70 12.89
C CYS A 206 5.74 21.39 12.48
N TYR A 207 6.24 22.31 13.31
CA TYR A 207 7.53 22.95 13.09
C TYR A 207 8.68 21.92 13.15
N VAL A 208 8.72 21.10 14.21
CA VAL A 208 9.75 20.06 14.37
C VAL A 208 9.69 19.05 13.20
N ALA A 209 8.49 18.56 12.84
CA ALA A 209 8.35 17.64 11.74
C ALA A 209 8.82 18.23 10.39
N CYS A 210 8.56 19.52 10.17
CA CYS A 210 9.01 20.21 8.97
C CYS A 210 10.52 20.51 9.01
N LEU A 211 11.07 20.82 10.19
CA LEU A 211 12.49 21.06 10.38
C LEU A 211 13.33 19.81 10.13
N ASP A 212 12.85 18.66 10.62
CA ASP A 212 13.47 17.35 10.40
C ASP A 212 13.29 16.84 8.96
N GLY A 213 12.34 17.41 8.24
CA GLY A 213 12.10 17.12 6.82
C GLY A 213 12.96 17.97 5.88
N ALA A 214 12.81 17.73 4.58
CA ALA A 214 13.59 18.43 3.55
C ALA A 214 13.13 19.87 3.28
N HIS A 215 11.91 20.25 3.69
CA HIS A 215 11.25 21.47 3.20
C HIS A 215 11.49 22.70 4.08
N GLN A 216 11.55 22.54 5.39
CA GLN A 216 11.84 23.58 6.38
C GLN A 216 11.03 24.89 6.22
N CYS A 217 9.80 24.78 5.70
CA CYS A 217 8.95 25.93 5.35
C CYS A 217 7.97 26.34 6.47
N ILE A 218 7.94 25.64 7.59
CA ILE A 218 7.13 26.03 8.74
C ILE A 218 8.00 26.80 9.72
N HIS A 219 7.63 28.05 9.94
CA HIS A 219 8.28 28.96 10.85
C HIS A 219 7.38 29.27 12.05
N THR A 220 7.92 29.94 13.06
CA THR A 220 7.15 30.38 14.22
C THR A 220 7.20 31.90 14.34
N ARG A 221 6.08 32.53 14.67
CA ARG A 221 5.98 33.96 14.98
C ARG A 221 5.43 34.16 16.39
N LYS A 222 5.84 35.22 17.07
CA LYS A 222 5.24 35.61 18.36
C LYS A 222 3.79 36.02 18.15
N GLY A 223 2.88 35.40 18.91
CA GLY A 223 1.47 35.73 18.82
C GLY A 223 0.63 34.83 19.76
N PRO A 224 -0.56 35.26 20.13
CA PRO A 224 -1.46 34.42 20.89
C PRO A 224 -1.94 33.27 20.01
N CYS A 225 -1.84 32.03 20.52
CA CYS A 225 -2.50 30.88 19.94
C CYS A 225 -3.95 30.83 20.47
N ASN A 226 -4.92 30.96 19.58
CA ASN A 226 -6.35 31.06 19.96
C ASN A 226 -6.90 29.78 20.62
N ALA A 227 -6.27 28.64 20.41
CA ALA A 227 -6.70 27.35 20.99
C ALA A 227 -6.35 27.19 22.48
N TRP A 228 -5.70 28.16 23.11
CA TRP A 228 -5.33 28.12 24.53
C TRP A 228 -6.35 28.77 25.47
N HIS A 229 -7.53 29.16 24.99
CA HIS A 229 -8.65 29.45 25.88
C HIS A 229 -9.22 28.12 26.32
N GLY A 230 -8.59 27.58 27.39
CA GLY A 230 -8.96 26.32 28.01
C GLY A 230 -10.47 26.25 28.25
N ASP A 231 -11.10 25.29 27.59
CA ASP A 231 -12.40 24.80 28.05
C ASP A 231 -12.14 24.04 29.34
N PRO A 232 -12.59 24.56 30.48
CA PRO A 232 -12.38 23.90 31.77
C PRO A 232 -13.07 22.55 31.88
N ASP A 233 -13.99 22.23 30.96
CA ASP A 233 -14.78 20.98 30.98
C ASP A 233 -14.08 19.81 30.25
N HIS A 234 -12.98 20.05 29.52
CA HIS A 234 -12.24 18.98 28.83
C HIS A 234 -11.02 18.44 29.57
N GLY A 235 -10.89 18.69 30.89
CA GLY A 235 -9.97 17.98 31.78
C GLY A 235 -8.47 18.21 31.57
N PHE A 236 -8.08 19.09 30.66
CA PHE A 236 -6.71 19.56 30.51
C PHE A 236 -6.58 20.93 31.23
N GLY A 237 -6.43 20.87 32.53
CA GLY A 237 -6.00 22.02 33.32
C GLY A 237 -4.71 22.63 32.78
N PRO A 238 -4.34 23.87 33.18
CA PRO A 238 -3.11 24.49 32.73
C PRO A 238 -1.95 23.54 33.05
N ARG A 239 -1.35 22.96 31.99
CA ARG A 239 -0.15 22.12 32.16
C ARG A 239 1.01 23.03 32.53
N THR A 240 1.17 23.28 33.80
CA THR A 240 2.31 24.01 34.36
C THR A 240 3.62 23.22 34.33
N GLU A 241 3.59 21.96 33.85
CA GLU A 241 4.74 21.05 33.88
C GLU A 241 4.88 20.14 32.64
N VAL A 242 4.53 20.61 31.47
CA VAL A 242 5.04 19.94 30.25
C VAL A 242 6.39 20.57 29.97
N MET A 243 7.47 19.82 30.23
CA MET A 243 8.78 20.22 29.77
C MET A 243 8.73 20.53 28.28
N PRO A 244 9.08 21.76 27.88
CA PRO A 244 9.17 22.07 26.45
C PRO A 244 10.19 21.14 25.81
N PRO A 245 9.99 20.75 24.53
CA PRO A 245 11.02 20.03 23.82
C PRO A 245 12.35 20.80 23.93
N VAL A 246 13.42 20.12 24.25
CA VAL A 246 14.76 20.72 24.37
C VAL A 246 15.16 21.19 22.96
N TRP A 247 15.09 22.50 22.74
CA TRP A 247 15.53 23.12 21.50
C TRP A 247 17.05 23.23 21.51
N HIS A 248 17.69 22.74 20.47
CA HIS A 248 19.15 22.59 20.42
C HIS A 248 19.94 23.91 20.35
N ASP A 249 19.33 25.08 20.21
CA ASP A 249 20.04 26.35 19.96
C ASP A 249 19.73 27.52 20.92
N GLY A 250 19.39 27.22 22.17
CA GLY A 250 19.26 28.27 23.21
C GLY A 250 18.09 29.24 23.01
N VAL A 251 17.13 28.89 22.18
CA VAL A 251 15.89 29.67 21.99
C VAL A 251 14.91 29.30 23.09
N GLU A 252 14.45 30.27 23.87
CA GLU A 252 13.46 30.06 24.93
C GLU A 252 12.22 29.36 24.39
N PRO A 253 11.67 28.36 25.12
CA PRO A 253 10.45 27.67 24.71
C PRO A 253 9.29 28.64 24.72
N ALA A 254 8.79 28.92 23.53
CA ALA A 254 7.81 29.98 23.34
C ALA A 254 6.40 29.45 23.51
N MET A 255 5.83 29.60 24.70
CA MET A 255 4.38 29.47 24.90
C MET A 255 3.56 30.53 24.16
N ASN A 256 4.19 31.36 23.34
CA ASN A 256 3.58 32.45 22.58
C ASN A 256 4.01 32.45 21.10
N HIS A 257 4.36 31.30 20.53
CA HIS A 257 4.72 31.23 19.11
C HIS A 257 3.67 30.44 18.34
N VAL A 258 3.09 31.07 17.36
CA VAL A 258 2.15 30.46 16.41
C VAL A 258 2.94 29.98 15.20
N PRO A 259 2.87 28.71 14.81
CA PRO A 259 3.49 28.23 13.59
C PRO A 259 2.76 28.81 12.37
N PHE A 260 3.49 29.17 11.34
CA PHE A 260 2.95 29.53 10.05
C PHE A 260 3.77 28.89 8.92
N VAL A 261 3.14 28.72 7.77
CA VAL A 261 3.77 28.13 6.59
C VAL A 261 4.26 29.25 5.68
N ASP A 262 5.53 29.23 5.29
CA ASP A 262 5.99 30.05 4.17
C ASP A 262 5.62 29.33 2.87
N GLU A 263 4.62 29.86 2.18
CA GLU A 263 4.07 29.25 0.95
C GLU A 263 5.08 29.18 -0.19
N LYS A 264 6.10 30.05 -0.19
CA LYS A 264 7.15 30.06 -1.22
C LYS A 264 8.20 28.97 -1.01
N GLU A 265 8.38 28.55 0.25
CA GLU A 265 9.32 27.49 0.63
C GLU A 265 8.65 26.12 0.71
N CYS A 266 7.30 26.07 0.80
CA CYS A 266 6.53 24.83 0.82
C CYS A 266 6.42 24.27 -0.60
N ILE A 267 7.03 23.12 -0.83
CA ILE A 267 7.01 22.45 -2.14
C ILE A 267 6.13 21.18 -2.14
N GLY A 268 5.35 20.96 -1.07
CA GLY A 268 4.39 19.84 -0.99
C GLY A 268 4.93 18.58 -0.33
#